data_23425aad66352c2fe806efab0b5f8e10
#
_entry.id   23425aad66352c2fe806efab0b5f8e10
#
_cell.length_a   1.000
_cell.length_b   1.000
_cell.length_c   1.000
_cell.angle_alpha   90.00
_cell.angle_beta   90.00
_cell.angle_gamma   90.00
#
_symmetry.space_group_name_H-M   'P 1'
#
loop_
_entity.id
_entity.type
_entity.pdbx_description
1 polymer ?
#
loop_
_entity_poly.entity_id
_entity_poly.type
_entity_poly.pdbx_seq_one_letter_code
_entity_poly.pdbx_strand_id
1 'polypeptide(L)'
;MKKSTLIIAAADVVLAAALGAALIYSSGQISDVSMQGTADKWAGSGSDVPFTAVSYYTDSNSAIDIGTVYNIRTTAQQKITEQLGDNGNGFADCWYGLYNMSLGGPKGNVSLNCYAVGGSFFDIHESEVLSGSLFNEDSVNIDTVVLDENASWKLFGAVDTAGMTVSAGDKQFYISAVIKAPRDGELLKAYDDGDGVPFAYMPYQAVSEIKQEETKFTGYDALMPDSIEKFGYDIIKEAAGYSDESLTSALIDSRSRFSIKNMLNASKKLEAQISSKSSVVYPYWEEAERGVYLKVSILYKAFFIPACLLIASAVYWIFRLCGLAAAGIRAVFGIADKRSEHHKLINYYLKHGKTELAEEVMTDKEKTKYEEKLEAAASEHKENNAEGSADDKKDDELISR
;
A
#
# COMPACT_ATOMS: atom_id res chain seq x y z
N MET A 1 37.76 -11.07 5.87
CA MET A 1 36.75 -10.28 6.64
C MET A 1 36.96 -10.53 8.13
N LYS A 2 36.91 -9.48 8.97
CA LYS A 2 36.95 -9.66 10.43
C LYS A 2 35.68 -10.41 10.89
N LYS A 3 35.81 -11.31 11.89
CA LYS A 3 34.66 -12.07 12.43
C LYS A 3 33.46 -11.18 12.79
N SER A 4 33.72 -9.99 13.34
CA SER A 4 32.67 -8.99 13.66
C SER A 4 31.86 -8.51 12.43
N THR A 5 32.50 -8.38 11.27
CA THR A 5 31.82 -7.95 10.03
C THR A 5 30.85 -9.04 9.52
N LEU A 6 31.22 -10.29 9.67
CA LEU A 6 30.37 -11.44 9.30
C LEU A 6 29.14 -11.54 10.21
N ILE A 7 29.32 -11.28 11.52
CA ILE A 7 28.22 -11.29 12.50
C ILE A 7 27.23 -10.17 12.21
N ILE A 8 27.71 -8.95 11.91
CA ILE A 8 26.85 -7.81 11.55
C ILE A 8 26.06 -8.14 10.28
N ALA A 9 26.71 -8.64 9.23
CA ALA A 9 26.03 -8.99 8.00
C ALA A 9 24.96 -10.10 8.20
N ALA A 10 25.25 -11.11 9.02
CA ALA A 10 24.29 -12.15 9.34
C ALA A 10 23.10 -11.60 10.14
N ALA A 11 23.34 -10.72 11.11
CA ALA A 11 22.29 -10.05 11.86
C ALA A 11 21.40 -9.17 10.95
N ASP A 12 22.00 -8.43 10.02
CA ASP A 12 21.28 -7.60 9.04
C ASP A 12 20.35 -8.44 8.15
N VAL A 13 20.83 -9.62 7.69
CA VAL A 13 20.01 -10.54 6.87
C VAL A 13 18.81 -11.06 7.67
N VAL A 14 19.01 -11.48 8.92
CA VAL A 14 17.92 -11.96 9.79
C VAL A 14 16.93 -10.84 10.06
N LEU A 15 17.40 -9.64 10.34
CA LEU A 15 16.57 -8.47 10.62
C LEU A 15 15.75 -8.07 9.37
N ALA A 16 16.38 -8.06 8.20
CA ALA A 16 15.72 -7.75 6.93
C ALA A 16 14.64 -8.79 6.59
N ALA A 17 14.93 -10.09 6.81
CA ALA A 17 13.96 -11.15 6.61
C ALA A 17 12.76 -11.02 7.57
N ALA A 18 12.99 -10.70 8.85
CA ALA A 18 11.93 -10.48 9.82
C ALA A 18 11.05 -9.27 9.49
N LEU A 19 11.68 -8.16 9.08
CA LEU A 19 10.95 -6.97 8.61
C LEU A 19 10.15 -7.26 7.33
N GLY A 20 10.73 -7.97 6.37
CA GLY A 20 10.04 -8.40 5.16
C GLY A 20 8.81 -9.25 5.46
N ALA A 21 8.94 -10.23 6.34
CA ALA A 21 7.83 -11.08 6.78
C ALA A 21 6.73 -10.26 7.49
N ALA A 22 7.11 -9.30 8.35
CA ALA A 22 6.17 -8.42 9.02
C ALA A 22 5.40 -7.52 8.04
N LEU A 23 6.06 -6.99 7.02
CA LEU A 23 5.42 -6.17 5.97
C LEU A 23 4.46 -7.00 5.11
N ILE A 24 4.85 -8.21 4.71
CA ILE A 24 3.98 -9.13 3.95
C ILE A 24 2.74 -9.49 4.78
N TYR A 25 2.93 -9.85 6.05
CA TYR A 25 1.82 -10.14 6.95
C TYR A 25 0.88 -8.93 7.12
N SER A 26 1.44 -7.74 7.34
CA SER A 26 0.66 -6.51 7.48
C SER A 26 -0.12 -6.18 6.21
N SER A 27 0.50 -6.32 5.03
CA SER A 27 -0.15 -6.09 3.75
C SER A 27 -1.31 -7.06 3.53
N GLY A 28 -1.15 -8.36 3.86
CA GLY A 28 -2.23 -9.32 3.80
C GLY A 28 -3.39 -8.96 4.73
N GLN A 29 -3.11 -8.59 5.98
CA GLN A 29 -4.16 -8.18 6.93
C GLN A 29 -4.90 -6.91 6.46
N ILE A 30 -4.21 -5.96 5.83
CA ILE A 30 -4.82 -4.73 5.32
C ILE A 30 -5.67 -5.02 4.08
N SER A 31 -5.21 -5.91 3.18
CA SER A 31 -5.97 -6.26 1.98
C SER A 31 -7.28 -7.00 2.26
N ASP A 32 -7.35 -7.68 3.41
CA ASP A 32 -8.55 -8.42 3.84
C ASP A 32 -9.63 -7.50 4.46
N VAL A 33 -9.31 -6.21 4.63
CA VAL A 33 -10.23 -5.22 5.20
C VAL A 33 -11.14 -4.67 4.11
N SER A 34 -12.47 -4.79 4.30
CA SER A 34 -13.46 -4.53 3.27
C SER A 34 -13.45 -3.10 2.72
N MET A 35 -13.39 -2.10 3.61
CA MET A 35 -13.46 -0.68 3.21
C MET A 35 -12.15 -0.13 2.62
N GLN A 36 -11.01 -0.75 2.92
CA GLN A 36 -9.71 -0.25 2.48
C GLN A 36 -9.55 -0.24 0.95
N GLY A 37 -10.10 -1.24 0.26
CA GLY A 37 -10.00 -1.37 -1.20
C GLY A 37 -11.23 -0.84 -1.95
N THR A 38 -12.32 -0.49 -1.26
CA THR A 38 -13.58 -0.12 -1.90
C THR A 38 -13.44 1.15 -2.74
N ALA A 39 -12.74 2.17 -2.23
CA ALA A 39 -12.50 3.41 -2.97
C ALA A 39 -11.72 3.19 -4.26
N ASP A 40 -10.68 2.34 -4.24
CA ASP A 40 -9.87 2.01 -5.42
C ASP A 40 -10.67 1.19 -6.44
N LYS A 41 -11.50 0.27 -5.98
CA LYS A 41 -12.41 -0.50 -6.85
C LYS A 41 -13.45 0.40 -7.50
N TRP A 42 -14.02 1.33 -6.74
CA TRP A 42 -15.01 2.28 -7.22
C TRP A 42 -14.45 3.23 -8.28
N ALA A 43 -13.23 3.72 -8.10
CA ALA A 43 -12.52 4.52 -9.08
C ALA A 43 -12.33 3.81 -10.43
N GLY A 44 -12.20 2.48 -10.41
CA GLY A 44 -11.92 1.66 -11.59
C GLY A 44 -10.47 1.80 -12.09
N SER A 45 -10.07 0.91 -12.97
CA SER A 45 -8.68 0.79 -13.46
C SER A 45 -8.20 1.91 -14.40
N GLY A 46 -9.00 2.95 -14.63
CA GLY A 46 -8.71 4.04 -15.57
C GLY A 46 -8.89 5.45 -15.00
N SER A 47 -9.12 5.58 -13.71
CA SER A 47 -9.27 6.90 -13.09
C SER A 47 -7.91 7.53 -12.83
N ASP A 48 -7.69 8.72 -13.43
CA ASP A 48 -6.52 9.57 -13.13
C ASP A 48 -6.64 10.26 -11.76
N VAL A 49 -7.83 10.25 -11.15
CA VAL A 49 -8.12 10.87 -9.87
C VAL A 49 -8.23 9.78 -8.81
N PRO A 50 -7.45 9.85 -7.74
CA PRO A 50 -7.60 8.93 -6.61
C PRO A 50 -8.92 9.16 -5.88
N PHE A 51 -9.47 8.10 -5.30
CA PHE A 51 -10.69 8.13 -4.49
C PHE A 51 -10.38 7.85 -3.02
N THR A 52 -11.25 8.30 -2.15
CA THR A 52 -11.24 7.93 -0.74
C THR A 52 -12.63 7.50 -0.29
N ALA A 53 -12.65 6.64 0.75
CA ALA A 53 -13.85 6.34 1.51
C ALA A 53 -13.77 7.08 2.85
N VAL A 54 -14.79 7.87 3.16
CA VAL A 54 -14.89 8.61 4.41
C VAL A 54 -16.11 8.13 5.16
N SER A 55 -15.90 7.65 6.39
CA SER A 55 -16.94 7.08 7.24
C SER A 55 -17.20 7.98 8.44
N TYR A 56 -18.44 8.38 8.65
CA TYR A 56 -18.90 9.14 9.79
C TYR A 56 -19.79 8.27 10.70
N TYR A 57 -19.40 8.12 11.95
CA TYR A 57 -20.10 7.31 12.95
C TYR A 57 -20.54 8.15 14.11
N THR A 58 -21.71 7.81 14.69
CA THR A 58 -22.25 8.48 15.86
C THR A 58 -22.66 7.47 16.94
N ASP A 59 -22.91 7.95 18.14
CA ASP A 59 -23.62 7.18 19.14
C ASP A 59 -25.14 7.21 18.88
N SER A 60 -25.88 6.36 19.58
CA SER A 60 -27.33 6.27 19.42
C SER A 60 -28.08 7.56 19.81
N ASN A 61 -27.51 8.37 20.71
CA ASN A 61 -28.14 9.62 21.14
C ASN A 61 -27.89 10.78 20.14
N SER A 62 -26.77 10.70 19.42
CA SER A 62 -26.36 11.67 18.39
C SER A 62 -26.67 11.15 16.99
N ALA A 63 -27.45 10.07 16.86
CA ALA A 63 -27.81 9.48 15.57
C ALA A 63 -28.51 10.50 14.67
N ILE A 64 -28.10 10.55 13.41
CA ILE A 64 -28.56 11.53 12.42
C ILE A 64 -29.88 11.08 11.78
N ASP A 65 -30.68 12.06 11.38
CA ASP A 65 -31.92 11.86 10.63
C ASP A 65 -31.68 11.96 9.12
N ILE A 66 -32.71 11.62 8.36
CA ILE A 66 -32.65 11.65 6.90
C ILE A 66 -32.44 13.06 6.35
N GLY A 67 -32.93 14.09 7.03
CA GLY A 67 -32.69 15.50 6.66
C GLY A 67 -31.23 15.86 6.78
N THR A 68 -30.55 15.43 7.84
CA THR A 68 -29.10 15.59 8.04
C THR A 68 -28.31 14.84 6.98
N VAL A 69 -28.71 13.60 6.64
CA VAL A 69 -28.10 12.80 5.56
C VAL A 69 -28.13 13.57 4.23
N TYR A 70 -29.32 14.07 3.83
CA TYR A 70 -29.45 14.83 2.58
C TYR A 70 -28.66 16.14 2.59
N ASN A 71 -28.53 16.78 3.74
CA ASN A 71 -27.68 17.97 3.86
C ASN A 71 -26.20 17.65 3.64
N ILE A 72 -25.69 16.54 4.24
CA ILE A 72 -24.31 16.07 4.03
C ILE A 72 -24.09 15.75 2.55
N ARG A 73 -24.98 14.95 1.92
CA ARG A 73 -24.94 14.58 0.51
C ARG A 73 -24.87 15.80 -0.40
N THR A 74 -25.82 16.73 -0.22
CA THR A 74 -25.92 17.93 -1.07
C THR A 74 -24.67 18.82 -0.92
N THR A 75 -24.21 19.03 0.31
CA THR A 75 -23.00 19.83 0.58
C THR A 75 -21.76 19.17 -0.03
N ALA A 76 -21.63 17.85 0.09
CA ALA A 76 -20.51 17.12 -0.47
C ALA A 76 -20.51 17.21 -2.01
N GLN A 77 -21.65 16.95 -2.65
CA GLN A 77 -21.77 17.03 -4.10
C GLN A 77 -21.49 18.45 -4.64
N GLN A 78 -22.01 19.48 -3.96
CA GLN A 78 -21.75 20.85 -4.35
C GLN A 78 -20.25 21.18 -4.29
N LYS A 79 -19.59 20.87 -3.18
CA LYS A 79 -18.15 21.13 -3.01
C LYS A 79 -17.27 20.36 -4.00
N ILE A 80 -17.61 19.09 -4.25
CA ILE A 80 -16.92 18.28 -5.26
C ILE A 80 -17.06 18.95 -6.63
N THR A 81 -18.27 19.35 -7.01
CA THR A 81 -18.54 20.01 -8.31
C THR A 81 -17.82 21.35 -8.42
N GLU A 82 -17.83 22.17 -7.36
CA GLU A 82 -17.17 23.47 -7.34
C GLU A 82 -15.64 23.36 -7.49
N GLN A 83 -15.01 22.33 -6.91
CA GLN A 83 -13.55 22.21 -6.89
C GLN A 83 -12.98 21.32 -7.99
N LEU A 84 -13.71 20.29 -8.42
CA LEU A 84 -13.24 19.31 -9.39
C LEU A 84 -13.96 19.39 -10.74
N GLY A 85 -15.09 20.09 -10.83
CA GLY A 85 -15.89 20.18 -12.05
C GLY A 85 -16.27 18.79 -12.55
N ASP A 86 -16.06 18.54 -13.85
CA ASP A 86 -16.36 17.25 -14.49
C ASP A 86 -15.50 16.08 -13.94
N ASN A 87 -14.35 16.36 -13.31
CA ASN A 87 -13.52 15.35 -12.65
C ASN A 87 -14.09 14.92 -11.29
N GLY A 88 -15.15 15.53 -10.82
CA GLY A 88 -15.85 15.22 -9.58
C GLY A 88 -16.89 14.09 -9.70
N ASN A 89 -17.01 13.47 -10.88
CA ASN A 89 -17.93 12.35 -11.08
C ASN A 89 -17.50 11.13 -10.27
N GLY A 90 -18.50 10.35 -9.82
CA GLY A 90 -18.27 9.10 -9.10
C GLY A 90 -18.49 9.21 -7.57
N PHE A 91 -19.10 10.29 -7.08
CA PHE A 91 -19.58 10.36 -5.72
C PHE A 91 -20.70 9.32 -5.48
N ALA A 92 -20.53 8.53 -4.42
CA ALA A 92 -21.56 7.64 -3.93
C ALA A 92 -21.59 7.70 -2.39
N ASP A 93 -22.75 7.53 -1.81
CA ASP A 93 -22.89 7.49 -0.36
C ASP A 93 -23.91 6.46 0.08
N CYS A 94 -23.82 6.09 1.35
CA CYS A 94 -24.82 5.29 2.01
C CYS A 94 -24.95 5.68 3.49
N TRP A 95 -26.08 5.33 4.07
CA TRP A 95 -26.35 5.55 5.49
C TRP A 95 -27.02 4.33 6.07
N TYR A 96 -26.83 4.12 7.36
CA TYR A 96 -27.38 2.96 8.04
C TYR A 96 -27.54 3.17 9.55
N GLY A 97 -28.52 2.46 10.10
CA GLY A 97 -28.76 2.37 11.53
C GLY A 97 -29.03 0.94 11.94
N LEU A 98 -28.53 0.51 13.09
CA LEU A 98 -28.71 -0.84 13.61
C LEU A 98 -29.90 -0.92 14.55
N TYR A 99 -30.83 -1.84 14.27
CA TYR A 99 -32.06 -2.08 15.04
C TYR A 99 -32.17 -3.55 15.42
N ASN A 100 -32.62 -3.82 16.64
CA ASN A 100 -33.03 -5.17 16.99
C ASN A 100 -34.49 -5.39 16.55
N MET A 101 -34.72 -6.41 15.74
CA MET A 101 -36.02 -6.73 15.17
C MET A 101 -36.34 -8.21 15.30
N SER A 102 -37.65 -8.55 15.28
CA SER A 102 -38.11 -9.92 15.22
C SER A 102 -38.74 -10.17 13.86
N LEU A 103 -38.22 -11.14 13.11
CA LEU A 103 -38.82 -11.61 11.87
C LEU A 103 -39.41 -12.99 12.07
N GLY A 104 -40.61 -13.19 11.49
CA GLY A 104 -41.33 -14.47 11.52
C GLY A 104 -41.15 -15.23 10.20
N GLY A 105 -40.84 -16.50 10.30
CA GLY A 105 -40.71 -17.44 9.18
C GLY A 105 -41.39 -18.79 9.50
N PRO A 106 -41.32 -19.79 8.61
CA PRO A 106 -41.90 -21.09 8.80
C PRO A 106 -41.45 -21.85 10.06
N LYS A 107 -40.24 -21.58 10.53
CA LYS A 107 -39.67 -22.18 11.75
C LYS A 107 -39.97 -21.40 13.03
N GLY A 108 -40.67 -20.26 12.92
CA GLY A 108 -41.02 -19.39 14.04
C GLY A 108 -40.37 -18.00 13.93
N ASN A 109 -40.39 -17.27 15.04
CA ASN A 109 -39.85 -15.93 15.12
C ASN A 109 -38.36 -15.96 15.52
N VAL A 110 -37.57 -15.17 14.86
CA VAL A 110 -36.13 -14.99 15.14
C VAL A 110 -35.87 -13.53 15.46
N SER A 111 -35.28 -13.29 16.64
CA SER A 111 -34.72 -11.96 16.96
C SER A 111 -33.37 -11.81 16.25
N LEU A 112 -33.18 -10.72 15.52
CA LEU A 112 -31.97 -10.48 14.70
C LEU A 112 -31.58 -9.01 14.70
N ASN A 113 -30.34 -8.77 14.31
CA ASN A 113 -29.82 -7.45 14.05
C ASN A 113 -30.19 -7.00 12.64
N CYS A 114 -31.01 -5.95 12.54
CA CYS A 114 -31.44 -5.39 11.26
C CYS A 114 -30.75 -4.06 10.99
N TYR A 115 -30.01 -3.98 9.90
CA TYR A 115 -29.54 -2.71 9.38
C TYR A 115 -30.64 -2.07 8.52
N ALA A 116 -31.12 -0.90 8.99
CA ALA A 116 -31.92 0.01 8.18
C ALA A 116 -30.96 0.77 7.25
N VAL A 117 -31.02 0.52 5.96
CA VAL A 117 -30.03 1.02 5.00
C VAL A 117 -30.66 1.93 3.94
N GLY A 118 -29.85 2.84 3.40
CA GLY A 118 -30.20 3.71 2.28
C GLY A 118 -28.98 4.09 1.44
N GLY A 119 -29.24 4.71 0.30
CA GLY A 119 -28.18 5.04 -0.68
C GLY A 119 -27.61 3.81 -1.36
N SER A 120 -26.36 3.92 -1.80
CA SER A 120 -25.62 2.83 -2.47
C SER A 120 -25.01 1.83 -1.50
N PHE A 121 -25.76 1.39 -0.48
CA PHE A 121 -25.21 0.57 0.61
C PHE A 121 -24.53 -0.70 0.12
N PHE A 122 -25.16 -1.48 -0.75
CA PHE A 122 -24.57 -2.73 -1.24
C PHE A 122 -23.51 -2.55 -2.31
N ASP A 123 -23.41 -1.37 -2.93
CA ASP A 123 -22.31 -1.03 -3.84
C ASP A 123 -21.06 -0.67 -3.05
N ILE A 124 -21.22 -0.03 -1.87
CA ILE A 124 -20.14 0.36 -0.97
C ILE A 124 -19.72 -0.83 -0.11
N HIS A 125 -20.69 -1.56 0.45
CA HIS A 125 -20.47 -2.74 1.28
C HIS A 125 -20.75 -4.01 0.49
N GLU A 126 -19.79 -4.38 -0.37
CA GLU A 126 -19.90 -5.59 -1.20
C GLU A 126 -20.20 -6.82 -0.35
N SER A 127 -21.19 -7.60 -0.76
CA SER A 127 -21.61 -8.82 -0.08
C SER A 127 -21.68 -9.99 -1.05
N GLU A 128 -21.22 -11.16 -0.64
CA GLU A 128 -21.33 -12.39 -1.45
C GLU A 128 -22.78 -12.85 -1.46
N VAL A 129 -23.46 -12.74 -2.62
CA VAL A 129 -24.85 -13.17 -2.78
C VAL A 129 -24.91 -14.66 -2.98
N LEU A 130 -25.65 -15.36 -2.12
CA LEU A 130 -25.88 -16.80 -2.16
C LEU A 130 -27.16 -17.17 -2.93
N SER A 131 -28.19 -16.32 -2.87
CA SER A 131 -29.46 -16.50 -3.57
C SER A 131 -30.12 -15.14 -3.83
N GLY A 132 -30.80 -14.97 -4.96
CA GLY A 132 -31.56 -13.76 -5.31
C GLY A 132 -30.72 -12.59 -5.82
N SER A 133 -31.19 -11.37 -5.57
CA SER A 133 -30.54 -10.11 -5.95
C SER A 133 -30.73 -9.03 -4.89
N LEU A 134 -29.68 -8.22 -4.71
CA LEU A 134 -29.69 -7.11 -3.78
C LEU A 134 -30.62 -5.98 -4.31
N PHE A 135 -31.24 -5.25 -3.41
CA PHE A 135 -31.93 -4.01 -3.75
C PHE A 135 -30.92 -2.84 -3.79
N ASN A 136 -31.24 -1.80 -4.52
CA ASN A 136 -30.45 -0.57 -4.65
C ASN A 136 -31.30 0.66 -4.29
N GLU A 137 -30.67 1.85 -4.32
CA GLU A 137 -31.35 3.12 -4.00
C GLU A 137 -32.57 3.39 -4.89
N ASP A 138 -32.52 2.96 -6.16
CA ASP A 138 -33.59 3.17 -7.15
C ASP A 138 -34.73 2.14 -7.03
N SER A 139 -34.63 1.19 -6.10
CA SER A 139 -35.67 0.17 -5.91
C SER A 139 -36.98 0.78 -5.41
N VAL A 140 -37.99 0.71 -6.22
CA VAL A 140 -39.35 1.25 -5.88
C VAL A 140 -40.01 0.45 -4.78
N ASN A 141 -39.72 -0.86 -4.69
CA ASN A 141 -40.32 -1.73 -3.69
C ASN A 141 -39.53 -1.70 -2.39
N ILE A 142 -40.13 -1.10 -1.37
CA ILE A 142 -39.55 -1.04 -0.01
C ILE A 142 -39.91 -2.26 0.83
N ASP A 143 -40.86 -3.10 0.41
CA ASP A 143 -41.29 -4.31 1.12
C ASP A 143 -40.32 -5.47 0.88
N THR A 144 -39.03 -5.19 0.94
CA THR A 144 -37.96 -6.15 0.69
C THR A 144 -37.02 -6.27 1.87
N VAL A 145 -36.42 -7.46 2.01
CA VAL A 145 -35.39 -7.75 3.00
C VAL A 145 -34.29 -8.60 2.38
N VAL A 146 -33.05 -8.27 2.69
CA VAL A 146 -31.88 -9.13 2.47
C VAL A 146 -31.58 -9.80 3.80
N LEU A 147 -31.48 -11.13 3.81
CA LEU A 147 -31.08 -11.92 4.97
C LEU A 147 -29.61 -12.37 4.83
N ASP A 148 -28.91 -12.50 5.94
CA ASP A 148 -27.71 -13.30 5.93
C ASP A 148 -28.03 -14.80 5.99
N GLU A 149 -27.03 -15.66 5.72
CA GLU A 149 -27.22 -17.11 5.73
C GLU A 149 -27.68 -17.62 7.10
N ASN A 150 -27.25 -16.99 8.22
CA ASN A 150 -27.65 -17.38 9.58
C ASN A 150 -29.15 -17.09 9.83
N ALA A 151 -29.60 -15.89 9.43
CA ALA A 151 -31.00 -15.52 9.54
C ALA A 151 -31.91 -16.43 8.67
N SER A 152 -31.51 -16.67 7.43
CA SER A 152 -32.22 -17.57 6.51
C SER A 152 -32.30 -18.99 7.06
N TRP A 153 -31.22 -19.51 7.61
CA TRP A 153 -31.15 -20.83 8.21
C TRP A 153 -32.03 -20.96 9.46
N LYS A 154 -32.04 -19.94 10.34
CA LYS A 154 -32.87 -19.89 11.54
C LYS A 154 -34.37 -19.79 11.19
N LEU A 155 -34.73 -19.00 10.18
CA LEU A 155 -36.15 -18.79 9.79
C LEU A 155 -36.74 -19.91 8.94
N PHE A 156 -35.91 -20.51 8.04
CA PHE A 156 -36.38 -21.45 7.02
C PHE A 156 -35.73 -22.83 7.10
N GLY A 157 -34.47 -22.91 7.62
CA GLY A 157 -33.66 -24.12 7.56
C GLY A 157 -33.03 -24.34 6.19
N ALA A 158 -32.92 -23.29 5.38
CA ALA A 158 -32.32 -23.29 4.06
C ALA A 158 -31.71 -21.93 3.76
N VAL A 159 -30.78 -21.90 2.80
CA VAL A 159 -30.12 -20.66 2.31
C VAL A 159 -30.81 -20.13 1.04
N ASP A 160 -31.35 -21.02 0.19
CA ASP A 160 -32.06 -20.63 -1.03
C ASP A 160 -33.52 -20.26 -0.71
N THR A 161 -33.71 -19.05 -0.18
CA THR A 161 -35.00 -18.53 0.26
C THR A 161 -35.41 -17.24 -0.45
N ALA A 162 -34.65 -16.77 -1.44
CA ALA A 162 -35.02 -15.61 -2.25
C ALA A 162 -36.40 -15.82 -2.91
N GLY A 163 -37.25 -14.76 -2.88
CA GLY A 163 -38.62 -14.81 -3.34
C GLY A 163 -39.66 -15.33 -2.30
N MET A 164 -39.21 -15.89 -1.18
CA MET A 164 -40.08 -16.22 -0.04
C MET A 164 -40.41 -14.97 0.77
N THR A 165 -41.32 -15.09 1.71
CA THR A 165 -41.74 -13.98 2.57
C THR A 165 -41.44 -14.23 4.02
N VAL A 166 -41.16 -13.16 4.75
CA VAL A 166 -41.06 -13.09 6.21
C VAL A 166 -42.03 -12.05 6.72
N SER A 167 -42.48 -12.20 7.96
CA SER A 167 -43.31 -11.21 8.63
C SER A 167 -42.49 -10.39 9.63
N ALA A 168 -42.83 -9.10 9.71
CA ALA A 168 -42.34 -8.19 10.76
C ALA A 168 -43.56 -7.47 11.34
N GLY A 169 -44.03 -7.89 12.53
CA GLY A 169 -45.32 -7.51 13.02
C GLY A 169 -46.43 -7.97 12.07
N ASP A 170 -47.31 -7.05 11.68
CA ASP A 170 -48.43 -7.32 10.78
C ASP A 170 -48.07 -7.19 9.28
N LYS A 171 -46.84 -6.85 8.94
CA LYS A 171 -46.37 -6.64 7.56
C LYS A 171 -45.63 -7.86 7.03
N GLN A 172 -45.71 -8.03 5.71
CA GLN A 172 -44.98 -9.06 4.97
C GLN A 172 -43.90 -8.42 4.11
N PHE A 173 -42.72 -9.04 4.11
CA PHE A 173 -41.58 -8.60 3.33
C PHE A 173 -41.05 -9.74 2.45
N TYR A 174 -40.70 -9.42 1.21
CA TYR A 174 -40.07 -10.37 0.28
C TYR A 174 -38.60 -10.47 0.53
N ILE A 175 -38.07 -11.67 0.62
CA ILE A 175 -36.60 -11.89 0.65
C ILE A 175 -36.08 -11.65 -0.76
N SER A 176 -35.40 -10.52 -0.96
CA SER A 176 -34.81 -10.18 -2.26
C SER A 176 -33.51 -10.93 -2.50
N ALA A 177 -32.72 -11.12 -1.46
CA ALA A 177 -31.48 -11.89 -1.51
C ALA A 177 -31.13 -12.55 -0.18
N VAL A 178 -30.32 -13.59 -0.26
CA VAL A 178 -29.57 -14.14 0.87
C VAL A 178 -28.10 -13.93 0.62
N ILE A 179 -27.40 -13.34 1.57
CA ILE A 179 -25.98 -13.08 1.52
C ILE A 179 -25.24 -13.96 2.52
N LYS A 180 -23.95 -14.12 2.28
CA LYS A 180 -23.07 -14.83 3.19
C LYS A 180 -22.98 -14.10 4.52
N ALA A 181 -23.04 -14.85 5.62
CA ALA A 181 -22.91 -14.27 6.95
C ALA A 181 -21.52 -13.64 7.14
N PRO A 182 -21.46 -12.48 7.81
CA PRO A 182 -20.18 -11.88 8.15
C PRO A 182 -19.39 -12.82 9.08
N ARG A 183 -18.15 -13.12 8.70
CA ARG A 183 -17.27 -14.01 9.47
C ARG A 183 -16.17 -13.25 10.21
N ASP A 184 -15.98 -11.97 9.88
CA ASP A 184 -14.87 -11.16 10.33
C ASP A 184 -15.27 -10.30 11.53
N GLY A 185 -14.51 -10.42 12.58
CA GLY A 185 -14.63 -9.67 13.81
C GLY A 185 -14.56 -10.57 15.04
N GLU A 186 -13.60 -10.33 15.92
CA GLU A 186 -13.52 -11.04 17.20
C GLU A 186 -14.74 -10.75 18.08
N LEU A 187 -15.39 -9.60 17.87
CA LEU A 187 -16.63 -9.23 18.56
C LEU A 187 -17.82 -10.06 18.08
N LEU A 188 -17.94 -10.37 16.78
CA LEU A 188 -18.96 -11.31 16.30
C LEU A 188 -18.82 -12.68 16.93
N LYS A 189 -17.57 -13.14 17.13
CA LYS A 189 -17.31 -14.40 17.85
C LYS A 189 -17.69 -14.36 19.33
N ALA A 190 -17.62 -13.18 19.95
CA ALA A 190 -18.00 -13.00 21.36
C ALA A 190 -19.53 -13.01 21.56
N TYR A 191 -20.31 -12.68 20.52
CA TYR A 191 -21.78 -12.73 20.53
C TYR A 191 -22.35 -13.99 19.86
N ASP A 192 -21.50 -14.82 19.26
CA ASP A 192 -21.91 -16.07 18.62
C ASP A 192 -22.08 -17.16 19.68
N ASP A 193 -23.31 -17.60 19.86
CA ASP A 193 -23.68 -18.73 20.73
C ASP A 193 -23.41 -20.11 20.09
N GLY A 194 -22.71 -20.12 18.94
CA GLY A 194 -22.40 -21.31 18.14
C GLY A 194 -23.31 -21.49 16.93
N ASP A 195 -24.43 -20.77 16.89
CA ASP A 195 -25.42 -20.81 15.79
C ASP A 195 -25.29 -19.62 14.82
N GLY A 196 -24.31 -18.76 15.01
CA GLY A 196 -24.08 -17.52 14.27
C GLY A 196 -25.07 -16.40 14.62
N VAL A 197 -24.59 -15.17 14.60
CA VAL A 197 -25.40 -13.96 14.80
C VAL A 197 -26.20 -13.69 13.52
N PRO A 198 -27.57 -13.67 13.57
CA PRO A 198 -28.37 -13.42 12.39
C PRO A 198 -28.48 -11.93 12.09
N PHE A 199 -28.30 -11.57 10.80
CA PHE A 199 -28.47 -10.21 10.30
C PHE A 199 -29.52 -10.13 9.20
N ALA A 200 -30.18 -8.98 9.13
CA ALA A 200 -31.07 -8.59 8.04
C ALA A 200 -30.69 -7.15 7.60
N TYR A 201 -31.03 -6.84 6.37
CA TYR A 201 -30.87 -5.49 5.81
C TYR A 201 -32.17 -5.11 5.14
N MET A 202 -32.75 -3.97 5.52
CA MET A 202 -33.99 -3.49 5.00
C MET A 202 -33.89 -2.03 4.56
N PRO A 203 -34.63 -1.59 3.53
CA PRO A 203 -34.75 -0.16 3.25
C PRO A 203 -35.16 0.59 4.52
N TYR A 204 -34.54 1.72 4.82
CA TYR A 204 -34.81 2.49 6.05
C TYR A 204 -36.28 2.89 6.17
N GLN A 205 -36.98 3.13 5.03
CA GLN A 205 -38.39 3.43 4.99
C GLN A 205 -39.22 2.28 5.56
N ALA A 206 -38.89 1.03 5.20
CA ALA A 206 -39.56 -0.15 5.72
C ALA A 206 -39.43 -0.27 7.25
N VAL A 207 -38.20 0.01 7.76
CA VAL A 207 -37.91 0.01 9.20
C VAL A 207 -38.73 1.11 9.92
N SER A 208 -38.77 2.33 9.34
CA SER A 208 -39.59 3.44 9.87
C SER A 208 -41.05 3.05 9.97
N GLU A 209 -41.61 2.37 8.96
CA GLU A 209 -43.01 1.91 8.97
C GLU A 209 -43.27 0.83 10.02
N ILE A 210 -42.35 -0.13 10.20
CA ILE A 210 -42.48 -1.18 11.21
C ILE A 210 -42.41 -0.58 12.62
N LYS A 211 -41.49 0.33 12.85
CA LYS A 211 -41.28 0.97 14.16
C LYS A 211 -42.28 2.07 14.46
N GLN A 212 -42.98 2.58 13.45
CA GLN A 212 -43.87 3.76 13.53
C GLN A 212 -43.16 5.02 14.07
N GLU A 213 -41.87 5.13 13.78
CA GLU A 213 -41.00 6.25 14.13
C GLU A 213 -39.99 6.51 13.03
N GLU A 214 -39.46 7.73 12.96
CA GLU A 214 -38.44 8.07 12.00
C GLU A 214 -37.12 7.30 12.28
N THR A 215 -36.60 6.64 11.25
CA THR A 215 -35.34 5.91 11.34
C THR A 215 -34.20 6.90 11.56
N LYS A 216 -33.34 6.61 12.53
CA LYS A 216 -32.10 7.33 12.80
C LYS A 216 -30.91 6.48 12.38
N PHE A 217 -29.84 7.15 11.95
CA PHE A 217 -28.65 6.51 11.40
C PHE A 217 -27.44 6.78 12.29
N THR A 218 -26.70 5.72 12.60
CA THR A 218 -25.47 5.78 13.38
C THR A 218 -24.24 5.72 12.50
N GLY A 219 -24.39 5.50 11.19
CA GLY A 219 -23.32 5.47 10.23
C GLY A 219 -23.71 6.11 8.90
N TYR A 220 -22.72 6.77 8.30
CA TYR A 220 -22.77 7.37 6.96
C TYR A 220 -21.41 7.16 6.30
N ASP A 221 -21.39 6.53 5.14
CA ASP A 221 -20.18 6.33 4.36
C ASP A 221 -20.29 7.03 3.01
N ALA A 222 -19.21 7.65 2.57
CA ALA A 222 -19.13 8.32 1.28
C ALA A 222 -17.85 7.93 0.53
N LEU A 223 -18.01 7.59 -0.74
CA LEU A 223 -16.94 7.40 -1.70
C LEU A 223 -16.85 8.65 -2.58
N MET A 224 -15.67 9.23 -2.71
CA MET A 224 -15.50 10.44 -3.48
C MET A 224 -14.10 10.61 -4.04
N PRO A 225 -13.95 11.39 -5.14
CA PRO A 225 -12.64 11.79 -5.63
C PRO A 225 -11.85 12.56 -4.55
N ASP A 226 -10.55 12.23 -4.39
CA ASP A 226 -9.66 12.83 -3.39
C ASP A 226 -8.34 13.27 -4.05
N SER A 227 -8.43 14.24 -4.95
CA SER A 227 -7.29 14.78 -5.71
C SER A 227 -6.27 15.49 -4.82
N ILE A 228 -6.73 16.06 -3.71
CA ILE A 228 -5.94 16.79 -2.72
C ILE A 228 -6.00 16.00 -1.42
N GLU A 229 -4.86 15.84 -0.75
CA GLU A 229 -4.78 15.09 0.52
C GLU A 229 -5.83 15.59 1.52
N LYS A 230 -6.68 14.68 2.01
CA LYS A 230 -7.80 14.91 2.95
C LYS A 230 -8.98 15.72 2.40
N PHE A 231 -9.08 15.93 1.12
CA PHE A 231 -10.19 16.68 0.53
C PHE A 231 -11.55 16.08 0.92
N GLY A 232 -11.73 14.78 0.73
CA GLY A 232 -12.95 14.08 1.12
C GLY A 232 -13.22 14.14 2.61
N TYR A 233 -12.18 13.97 3.44
CA TYR A 233 -12.30 14.07 4.90
C TYR A 233 -12.80 15.46 5.34
N ASP A 234 -12.21 16.53 4.82
CA ASP A 234 -12.55 17.91 5.20
C ASP A 234 -13.96 18.30 4.75
N ILE A 235 -14.41 17.81 3.59
CA ILE A 235 -15.78 18.00 3.10
C ILE A 235 -16.81 17.38 4.06
N ILE A 236 -16.64 16.11 4.38
CA ILE A 236 -17.59 15.40 5.26
C ILE A 236 -17.51 15.97 6.69
N LYS A 237 -16.32 16.33 7.16
CA LYS A 237 -16.12 17.01 8.45
C LYS A 237 -16.96 18.25 8.58
N GLU A 238 -16.92 19.11 7.58
CA GLU A 238 -17.69 20.36 7.58
C GLU A 238 -19.19 20.10 7.41
N ALA A 239 -19.57 19.26 6.45
CA ALA A 239 -20.97 18.94 6.16
C ALA A 239 -21.70 18.26 7.33
N ALA A 240 -21.02 17.36 8.05
CA ALA A 240 -21.54 16.68 9.23
C ALA A 240 -21.39 17.51 10.53
N GLY A 241 -20.69 18.65 10.50
CA GLY A 241 -20.38 19.44 11.69
C GLY A 241 -19.49 18.68 12.69
N TYR A 242 -18.62 17.79 12.21
CA TYR A 242 -17.78 16.96 13.06
C TYR A 242 -16.63 17.75 13.71
N SER A 243 -16.39 17.50 14.98
CA SER A 243 -15.24 18.00 15.74
C SER A 243 -14.30 16.85 16.12
N ASP A 244 -12.99 17.05 15.95
CA ASP A 244 -11.97 16.06 16.34
C ASP A 244 -11.93 15.78 17.85
N GLU A 245 -12.57 16.63 18.65
CA GLU A 245 -12.71 16.50 20.11
C GLU A 245 -14.00 15.78 20.52
N SER A 246 -14.85 15.40 19.54
CA SER A 246 -16.13 14.72 19.82
C SER A 246 -15.91 13.37 20.47
N LEU A 247 -16.69 13.09 21.50
CA LEU A 247 -16.74 11.79 22.18
C LEU A 247 -17.92 10.93 21.72
N THR A 248 -18.88 11.54 21.02
CA THR A 248 -20.12 10.93 20.55
C THR A 248 -20.13 10.66 19.06
N SER A 249 -19.09 11.09 18.34
CA SER A 249 -18.94 10.85 16.91
C SER A 249 -17.49 10.60 16.52
N ALA A 250 -17.29 9.93 15.39
CA ALA A 250 -15.98 9.65 14.81
C ALA A 250 -16.03 9.84 13.30
N LEU A 251 -14.96 10.38 12.73
CA LEU A 251 -14.77 10.52 11.30
C LEU A 251 -13.48 9.80 10.90
N ILE A 252 -13.58 8.90 9.93
CA ILE A 252 -12.49 8.01 9.50
C ILE A 252 -12.29 8.17 8.00
N ASP A 253 -11.06 8.43 7.60
CA ASP A 253 -10.62 8.42 6.20
C ASP A 253 -9.84 7.12 5.96
N SER A 254 -10.36 6.25 5.10
CA SER A 254 -9.77 4.94 4.81
C SER A 254 -8.41 5.04 4.14
N ARG A 255 -8.21 6.02 3.25
CA ARG A 255 -6.96 6.21 2.50
C ARG A 255 -5.75 6.50 3.39
N SER A 256 -5.93 7.33 4.41
CA SER A 256 -4.85 7.70 5.32
C SER A 256 -4.69 6.77 6.51
N ARG A 257 -5.65 5.88 6.74
CA ARG A 257 -5.78 5.05 7.95
C ARG A 257 -4.52 4.24 8.23
N PHE A 258 -4.02 3.50 7.24
CA PHE A 258 -2.87 2.61 7.37
C PHE A 258 -1.53 3.26 7.01
N SER A 259 -1.46 4.61 6.95
CA SER A 259 -0.18 5.29 6.78
C SER A 259 0.75 5.05 7.96
N ILE A 260 2.07 4.99 7.72
CA ILE A 260 3.08 4.76 8.76
C ILE A 260 2.92 5.75 9.93
N LYS A 261 2.65 7.02 9.64
CA LYS A 261 2.43 8.07 10.65
C LYS A 261 1.22 7.75 11.53
N ASN A 262 0.10 7.35 10.92
CA ASN A 262 -1.11 7.01 11.65
C ASN A 262 -0.94 5.70 12.43
N MET A 263 -0.25 4.71 11.87
CA MET A 263 0.07 3.46 12.55
C MET A 263 0.93 3.69 13.82
N LEU A 264 1.95 4.52 13.74
CA LEU A 264 2.80 4.85 14.90
C LEU A 264 2.03 5.64 15.97
N ASN A 265 1.05 6.45 15.58
CA ASN A 265 0.22 7.23 16.50
C ASN A 265 -1.06 6.50 16.97
N ALA A 266 -1.36 5.33 16.40
CA ALA A 266 -2.60 4.60 16.62
C ALA A 266 -2.90 4.33 18.10
N SER A 267 -1.91 3.95 18.90
CA SER A 267 -2.15 3.63 20.31
C SER A 267 -2.60 4.83 21.15
N LYS A 268 -2.07 6.02 20.86
CA LYS A 268 -2.49 7.24 21.59
C LYS A 268 -3.95 7.57 21.30
N LYS A 269 -4.37 7.46 20.03
CA LYS A 269 -5.77 7.66 19.64
C LYS A 269 -6.69 6.59 20.22
N LEU A 270 -6.25 5.33 20.19
CA LEU A 270 -7.06 4.22 20.70
C LEU A 270 -7.17 4.24 22.23
N GLU A 271 -6.07 4.54 22.95
CA GLU A 271 -6.11 4.76 24.41
C GLU A 271 -7.03 5.92 24.78
N ALA A 272 -7.00 7.00 24.03
CA ALA A 272 -7.92 8.12 24.22
C ALA A 272 -9.39 7.70 23.99
N GLN A 273 -9.68 6.92 22.96
CA GLN A 273 -11.02 6.41 22.67
C GLN A 273 -11.52 5.38 23.71
N ILE A 274 -10.65 4.52 24.20
CA ILE A 274 -10.99 3.53 25.24
C ILE A 274 -11.15 4.23 26.61
N SER A 275 -10.26 5.15 26.96
CA SER A 275 -10.29 5.85 28.24
C SER A 275 -11.38 6.91 28.32
N SER A 276 -11.79 7.50 27.17
CA SER A 276 -12.81 8.55 27.11
C SER A 276 -14.26 8.05 27.12
N LYS A 277 -14.51 6.75 27.27
CA LYS A 277 -15.85 6.16 27.21
C LYS A 277 -16.62 6.60 25.96
N SER A 278 -15.95 6.60 24.80
CA SER A 278 -16.63 6.85 23.53
C SER A 278 -17.85 5.95 23.42
N SER A 279 -19.02 6.56 23.23
CA SER A 279 -20.29 5.85 23.07
C SER A 279 -20.63 5.57 21.60
N VAL A 280 -19.70 5.84 20.69
CA VAL A 280 -19.89 5.66 19.25
C VAL A 280 -20.21 4.20 18.93
N VAL A 281 -21.27 3.97 18.19
CA VAL A 281 -21.69 2.64 17.72
C VAL A 281 -21.04 2.36 16.37
N TYR A 282 -20.13 1.40 16.36
CA TYR A 282 -19.48 0.99 15.12
C TYR A 282 -20.17 -0.28 14.57
N PRO A 283 -20.36 -0.38 13.26
CA PRO A 283 -20.83 -1.61 12.63
C PRO A 283 -19.75 -2.69 12.67
N TYR A 284 -20.14 -3.97 12.49
CA TYR A 284 -19.22 -5.10 12.61
C TYR A 284 -18.02 -5.02 11.65
N TRP A 285 -18.19 -4.46 10.45
CA TRP A 285 -17.08 -4.28 9.50
C TRP A 285 -16.05 -3.27 9.98
N GLU A 286 -16.49 -2.16 10.56
CA GLU A 286 -15.57 -1.17 11.14
C GLU A 286 -14.86 -1.72 12.38
N GLU A 287 -15.55 -2.49 13.21
CA GLU A 287 -14.92 -3.14 14.36
C GLU A 287 -13.83 -4.13 13.94
N ALA A 288 -14.08 -4.91 12.88
CA ALA A 288 -13.09 -5.79 12.28
C ALA A 288 -11.86 -5.00 11.80
N GLU A 289 -12.09 -3.89 11.08
CA GLU A 289 -11.03 -3.00 10.62
C GLU A 289 -10.21 -2.38 11.75
N ARG A 290 -10.87 -1.98 12.82
CA ARG A 290 -10.20 -1.46 14.03
C ARG A 290 -9.34 -2.53 14.70
N GLY A 291 -9.78 -3.77 14.70
CA GLY A 291 -8.99 -4.92 15.14
C GLY A 291 -7.72 -5.10 14.32
N VAL A 292 -7.82 -5.07 13.00
CA VAL A 292 -6.67 -5.12 12.08
C VAL A 292 -5.74 -3.91 12.30
N TYR A 293 -6.30 -2.71 12.38
CA TYR A 293 -5.56 -1.47 12.63
C TYR A 293 -4.73 -1.56 13.91
N LEU A 294 -5.29 -2.10 15.00
CA LEU A 294 -4.57 -2.30 16.26
C LEU A 294 -3.44 -3.32 16.11
N LYS A 295 -3.72 -4.49 15.53
CA LYS A 295 -2.73 -5.56 15.31
C LYS A 295 -1.53 -5.05 14.48
N VAL A 296 -1.81 -4.38 13.36
CA VAL A 296 -0.79 -3.82 12.48
C VAL A 296 -0.02 -2.68 13.17
N SER A 297 -0.69 -1.82 13.93
CA SER A 297 -0.02 -0.73 14.67
C SER A 297 0.97 -1.23 15.72
N ILE A 298 0.61 -2.30 16.46
CA ILE A 298 1.51 -2.94 17.42
C ILE A 298 2.73 -3.52 16.70
N LEU A 299 2.52 -4.16 15.54
CA LEU A 299 3.59 -4.72 14.72
C LEU A 299 4.55 -3.63 14.22
N TYR A 300 4.02 -2.53 13.68
CA TYR A 300 4.84 -1.39 13.23
C TYR A 300 5.67 -0.79 14.36
N LYS A 301 5.11 -0.66 15.56
CA LYS A 301 5.86 -0.18 16.74
C LYS A 301 6.95 -1.15 17.18
N ALA A 302 6.65 -2.45 17.21
CA ALA A 302 7.61 -3.48 17.58
C ALA A 302 8.81 -3.50 16.61
N PHE A 303 8.56 -3.28 15.32
CA PHE A 303 9.60 -3.29 14.29
C PHE A 303 10.22 -1.92 13.98
N PHE A 304 9.77 -0.84 14.62
CA PHE A 304 10.30 0.50 14.38
C PHE A 304 11.79 0.61 14.75
N ILE A 305 12.18 0.15 15.96
CA ILE A 305 13.58 0.16 16.39
C ILE A 305 14.45 -0.76 15.52
N PRO A 306 14.06 -2.03 15.25
CA PRO A 306 14.73 -2.89 14.29
C PRO A 306 14.94 -2.23 12.90
N ALA A 307 13.94 -1.56 12.36
CA ALA A 307 14.05 -0.86 11.07
C ALA A 307 15.08 0.27 11.11
N CYS A 308 15.09 1.08 12.18
CA CYS A 308 16.09 2.12 12.37
C CYS A 308 17.52 1.55 12.48
N LEU A 309 17.70 0.41 13.16
CA LEU A 309 18.98 -0.28 13.26
C LEU A 309 19.44 -0.79 11.88
N LEU A 310 18.53 -1.33 11.08
CA LEU A 310 18.85 -1.79 9.73
C LEU A 310 19.28 -0.63 8.82
N ILE A 311 18.60 0.52 8.90
CA ILE A 311 18.96 1.73 8.16
C ILE A 311 20.36 2.22 8.58
N ALA A 312 20.64 2.28 9.89
CA ALA A 312 21.95 2.65 10.40
C ALA A 312 23.05 1.69 9.93
N SER A 313 22.79 0.38 9.93
CA SER A 313 23.69 -0.63 9.39
C SER A 313 23.90 -0.46 7.88
N ALA A 314 22.86 -0.18 7.10
CA ALA A 314 22.98 0.09 5.67
C ALA A 314 23.88 1.29 5.39
N VAL A 315 23.73 2.39 6.15
CA VAL A 315 24.61 3.57 6.06
C VAL A 315 26.06 3.19 6.37
N TYR A 316 26.30 2.41 7.43
CA TYR A 316 27.63 1.89 7.76
C TYR A 316 28.25 1.09 6.58
N TRP A 317 27.49 0.22 5.94
CA TRP A 317 27.95 -0.56 4.80
C TRP A 317 28.27 0.30 3.59
N ILE A 318 27.45 1.33 3.30
CA ILE A 318 27.72 2.29 2.22
C ILE A 318 29.07 3.00 2.46
N PHE A 319 29.30 3.55 3.64
CA PHE A 319 30.58 4.20 3.96
C PHE A 319 31.77 3.24 3.84
N ARG A 320 31.59 2.01 4.27
CA ARG A 320 32.64 0.99 4.16
C ARG A 320 32.95 0.61 2.72
N LEU A 321 31.92 0.43 1.89
CA LEU A 321 32.11 0.15 0.46
C LEU A 321 32.76 1.32 -0.27
N CYS A 322 32.38 2.55 0.01
CA CYS A 322 33.03 3.75 -0.52
C CYS A 322 34.51 3.83 -0.11
N GLY A 323 34.82 3.49 1.15
CA GLY A 323 36.19 3.43 1.63
C GLY A 323 37.03 2.38 0.93
N LEU A 324 36.49 1.18 0.68
CA LEU A 324 37.15 0.11 -0.08
C LEU A 324 37.37 0.51 -1.56
N ALA A 325 36.34 1.12 -2.18
CA ALA A 325 36.46 1.62 -3.55
C ALA A 325 37.56 2.70 -3.67
N ALA A 326 37.58 3.66 -2.74
CA ALA A 326 38.63 4.69 -2.69
C ALA A 326 40.03 4.12 -2.45
N ALA A 327 40.14 3.07 -1.63
CA ALA A 327 41.42 2.37 -1.42
C ALA A 327 41.82 1.60 -2.67
N GLY A 328 40.90 0.95 -3.38
CA GLY A 328 41.13 0.28 -4.65
C GLY A 328 41.62 1.27 -5.74
N ILE A 329 40.91 2.40 -5.86
CA ILE A 329 41.33 3.48 -6.79
C ILE A 329 42.72 3.97 -6.47
N ARG A 330 43.06 4.28 -5.22
CA ARG A 330 44.40 4.70 -4.80
C ARG A 330 45.48 3.66 -5.10
N ALA A 331 45.17 2.37 -4.89
CA ALA A 331 46.08 1.28 -5.22
C ALA A 331 46.36 1.21 -6.74
N VAL A 332 45.31 1.34 -7.57
CA VAL A 332 45.46 1.37 -9.05
C VAL A 332 46.28 2.57 -9.51
N PHE A 333 45.98 3.77 -8.99
CA PHE A 333 46.80 4.97 -9.30
C PHE A 333 48.24 4.85 -8.81
N GLY A 334 48.49 4.29 -7.62
CA GLY A 334 49.81 4.05 -7.08
C GLY A 334 50.62 3.03 -7.91
N ILE A 335 50.00 2.01 -8.48
CA ILE A 335 50.65 1.07 -9.42
C ILE A 335 50.96 1.79 -10.73
N ALA A 336 50.05 2.61 -11.25
CA ALA A 336 50.23 3.37 -12.49
C ALA A 336 51.37 4.38 -12.34
N ASP A 337 51.47 5.06 -11.19
CA ASP A 337 52.52 6.04 -10.91
C ASP A 337 53.94 5.37 -10.83
N LYS A 338 54.06 4.28 -10.07
CA LYS A 338 55.29 3.48 -10.03
C LYS A 338 55.73 2.97 -11.40
N ARG A 339 54.79 2.55 -12.24
CA ARG A 339 55.05 2.09 -13.61
C ARG A 339 55.54 3.27 -14.50
N SER A 340 54.96 4.45 -14.32
CA SER A 340 55.38 5.67 -15.01
C SER A 340 56.81 6.11 -14.60
N GLU A 341 57.14 6.05 -13.32
CA GLU A 341 58.52 6.36 -12.83
C GLU A 341 59.52 5.35 -13.33
N HIS A 342 59.19 4.07 -13.35
CA HIS A 342 60.05 3.01 -13.89
C HIS A 342 60.36 3.26 -15.38
N HIS A 343 59.36 3.56 -16.20
CA HIS A 343 59.61 3.89 -17.61
C HIS A 343 60.38 5.19 -17.82
N LYS A 344 60.17 6.21 -16.98
CA LYS A 344 60.96 7.44 -17.02
C LYS A 344 62.44 7.18 -16.72
N LEU A 345 62.77 6.30 -15.78
CA LEU A 345 64.06 5.91 -15.38
C LEU A 345 64.83 5.17 -16.52
N ILE A 346 64.19 4.20 -17.15
CA ILE A 346 64.69 3.46 -18.30
C ILE A 346 65.00 4.44 -19.45
N ASN A 347 64.08 5.32 -19.81
CA ASN A 347 64.22 6.29 -20.87
C ASN A 347 65.37 7.30 -20.57
N TYR A 348 65.55 7.68 -19.30
CA TYR A 348 66.63 8.53 -18.88
C TYR A 348 67.97 7.87 -19.11
N TYR A 349 68.21 6.59 -18.76
CA TYR A 349 69.44 5.86 -18.96
C TYR A 349 69.70 5.64 -20.44
N LEU A 350 68.75 5.28 -21.24
CA LEU A 350 68.87 5.11 -22.68
C LEU A 350 69.27 6.40 -23.38
N LYS A 351 68.65 7.54 -23.01
CA LYS A 351 68.95 8.85 -23.59
C LYS A 351 70.40 9.37 -23.28
N HIS A 352 70.95 8.90 -22.15
CA HIS A 352 72.32 9.29 -21.76
C HIS A 352 73.40 8.24 -22.09
N GLY A 353 73.11 7.27 -22.97
CA GLY A 353 74.01 6.26 -23.43
C GLY A 353 74.41 5.20 -22.39
N LYS A 354 73.69 5.11 -21.28
CA LYS A 354 73.95 4.17 -20.19
C LYS A 354 73.15 2.89 -20.38
N THR A 355 73.34 2.16 -21.46
CA THR A 355 72.59 0.99 -21.86
C THR A 355 72.62 -0.14 -20.84
N GLU A 356 73.79 -0.42 -20.24
CA GLU A 356 73.92 -1.45 -19.19
C GLU A 356 73.08 -1.19 -17.96
N LEU A 357 72.96 0.06 -17.51
CA LEU A 357 72.13 0.46 -16.39
C LEU A 357 70.63 0.43 -16.73
N ALA A 358 70.35 0.70 -18.01
CA ALA A 358 68.91 0.57 -18.46
C ALA A 358 68.51 -0.90 -18.51
N GLU A 359 69.33 -1.80 -18.97
CA GLU A 359 69.13 -3.25 -19.01
C GLU A 359 68.98 -3.88 -17.61
N GLU A 360 69.74 -3.37 -16.61
CA GLU A 360 69.67 -3.81 -15.24
C GLU A 360 68.31 -3.48 -14.58
N VAL A 361 67.71 -2.36 -14.98
CA VAL A 361 66.40 -1.90 -14.47
C VAL A 361 65.25 -2.47 -15.26
N MET A 362 65.44 -2.84 -16.53
CA MET A 362 64.35 -3.43 -17.37
C MET A 362 63.97 -4.80 -16.90
N THR A 363 62.65 -5.07 -16.96
CA THR A 363 62.10 -6.40 -16.81
C THR A 363 62.41 -7.27 -18.05
N ASP A 364 62.38 -8.61 -17.92
CA ASP A 364 62.71 -9.52 -19.03
C ASP A 364 61.87 -9.24 -20.30
N LYS A 365 60.59 -8.89 -20.14
CA LYS A 365 59.74 -8.50 -21.27
C LYS A 365 60.11 -7.18 -21.92
N GLU A 366 60.63 -6.24 -21.14
CA GLU A 366 61.07 -4.97 -21.68
C GLU A 366 62.43 -5.09 -22.39
N LYS A 367 63.29 -6.01 -21.92
CA LYS A 367 64.59 -6.35 -22.60
C LYS A 367 64.30 -6.97 -23.97
N THR A 368 63.46 -7.98 -24.05
CA THR A 368 63.07 -8.61 -25.31
C THR A 368 62.55 -7.58 -26.33
N LYS A 369 61.66 -6.68 -25.87
CA LYS A 369 61.08 -5.65 -26.74
C LYS A 369 62.09 -4.57 -27.15
N TYR A 370 63.06 -4.33 -26.32
CA TYR A 370 64.23 -3.41 -26.66
C TYR A 370 65.13 -4.04 -27.66
N GLU A 371 65.52 -5.34 -27.52
CA GLU A 371 66.34 -6.11 -28.47
C GLU A 371 65.60 -6.20 -29.83
N GLU A 372 64.35 -6.51 -29.89
CA GLU A 372 63.56 -6.50 -31.13
C GLU A 372 63.56 -5.16 -31.85
N LYS A 373 63.53 -4.03 -31.10
CA LYS A 373 63.68 -2.68 -31.69
C LYS A 373 65.08 -2.37 -32.20
N LEU A 374 66.11 -2.84 -31.54
CA LEU A 374 67.49 -2.70 -31.98
C LEU A 374 67.79 -3.51 -33.26
N GLU A 375 67.27 -4.73 -33.33
CA GLU A 375 67.33 -5.57 -34.51
C GLU A 375 66.60 -4.97 -35.72
N ALA A 376 65.41 -4.41 -35.49
CA ALA A 376 64.64 -3.73 -36.53
C ALA A 376 65.36 -2.47 -37.04
N ALA A 377 65.90 -1.68 -36.14
CA ALA A 377 66.67 -0.49 -36.50
C ALA A 377 68.03 -0.85 -37.25
N ALA A 378 68.62 -1.97 -36.88
CA ALA A 378 69.83 -2.46 -37.56
C ALA A 378 69.52 -3.01 -38.95
N SER A 379 68.37 -3.59 -39.16
CA SER A 379 67.91 -4.04 -40.48
C SER A 379 67.52 -2.89 -41.40
N GLU A 380 66.87 -1.85 -40.92
CA GLU A 380 66.62 -0.62 -41.68
C GLU A 380 67.87 0.11 -42.07
N HIS A 381 68.90 0.15 -41.19
CA HIS A 381 70.21 0.73 -41.53
C HIS A 381 71.02 -0.06 -42.59
N LYS A 382 70.84 -1.39 -42.64
CA LYS A 382 71.39 -2.24 -43.68
C LYS A 382 70.73 -2.05 -45.04
N GLU A 383 69.39 -1.90 -45.04
CA GLU A 383 68.60 -1.64 -46.27
C GLU A 383 68.95 -0.25 -46.86
N ASN A 384 69.02 0.80 -46.04
CA ASN A 384 69.40 2.16 -46.47
C ASN A 384 70.84 2.26 -46.97
N ASN A 385 71.79 1.49 -46.43
CA ASN A 385 73.14 1.43 -46.91
C ASN A 385 73.32 0.59 -48.19
N ALA A 386 72.36 -0.37 -48.43
CA ALA A 386 72.34 -1.13 -49.68
C ALA A 386 71.76 -0.31 -50.84
N GLU A 387 70.78 0.54 -50.60
CA GLU A 387 70.28 1.47 -51.61
C GLU A 387 71.25 2.64 -51.93
N GLY A 388 71.94 3.19 -50.93
CA GLY A 388 72.97 4.21 -51.16
C GLY A 388 74.22 3.70 -51.96
N SER A 389 74.53 2.39 -51.88
CA SER A 389 75.62 1.76 -52.66
C SER A 389 75.19 1.40 -54.09
N ALA A 390 73.89 1.40 -54.39
CA ALA A 390 73.38 1.12 -55.74
C ALA A 390 73.31 2.42 -56.58
N ASP A 391 73.17 3.60 -55.98
CA ASP A 391 73.13 4.88 -56.65
C ASP A 391 74.57 5.40 -57.02
N ASP A 392 75.60 5.15 -56.19
CA ASP A 392 76.96 5.48 -56.48
C ASP A 392 77.54 4.68 -57.66
N LYS A 393 76.99 3.53 -58.05
CA LYS A 393 77.38 2.72 -59.23
C LYS A 393 76.73 3.17 -60.52
N LYS A 394 75.70 4.03 -60.46
CA LYS A 394 75.05 4.58 -61.69
C LYS A 394 75.70 5.85 -62.21
N ASP A 395 76.36 6.62 -61.35
CA ASP A 395 77.03 7.89 -61.78
C ASP A 395 78.40 7.66 -62.38
N ASP A 396 79.10 6.53 -62.12
CA ASP A 396 80.35 6.18 -62.75
C ASP A 396 80.24 5.62 -64.16
N GLU A 397 79.10 5.23 -64.67
CA GLU A 397 78.86 4.71 -66.02
C GLU A 397 78.46 5.81 -67.01
N LEU A 398 78.21 7.05 -66.57
CA LEU A 398 77.84 8.19 -67.40
C LEU A 398 78.99 9.14 -67.78
N ILE A 399 80.25 8.90 -67.36
CA ILE A 399 81.43 9.73 -67.66
C ILE A 399 82.35 9.05 -68.68
N SER A 400 81.97 7.87 -69.21
CA SER A 400 82.81 7.22 -70.28
C SER A 400 81.95 6.90 -71.51
N ARG A 401 81.38 7.96 -72.15
CA ARG A 401 81.06 7.97 -73.60
C ARG A 401 81.14 9.38 -74.16
#